data_e73003d018d2f063665d9079dd216d10
#
_entry.id   e73003d018d2f063665d9079dd216d10
#
_cell.length_a   1.000
_cell.length_b   1.000
_cell.length_c   1.000
_cell.angle_alpha   90.00
_cell.angle_beta   90.00
_cell.angle_gamma   90.00
#
_symmetry.space_group_name_H-M   'P 1'
#
loop_
_entity.id
_entity.type
_entity.pdbx_description
1 polymer ?
#
loop_
_entity_poly.entity_id
_entity_poly.type
_entity_poly.pdbx_seq_one_letter_code
_entity_poly.pdbx_strand_id
1 'polypeptide(L)'
;MGSLARFKLSTRMQLLVGLTLVGLLVLCVNALFQLRDTMLEDRKEKVRNVVEVGIGIITHHHKLAADGKLSEADAKQAARDALRGLRYASGDYYFGVDTNGVYFVNGGNTTMEGQNKLDLKDTNGKPLIRDLIAAAQAGGGFVEYWFPRAGQQIAEPKLSYAALFGP
;
A
#
# COMPACT_ATOMS: atom_id res chain seq x y z
N MET A 1 -41.02 7.49 -37.26
CA MET A 1 -40.05 6.79 -38.14
C MET A 1 -39.82 7.62 -39.40
N GLY A 2 -38.77 8.44 -39.52
CA GLY A 2 -38.65 9.21 -40.74
C GLY A 2 -37.59 10.27 -40.90
N SER A 3 -36.71 10.54 -39.92
CA SER A 3 -35.72 11.62 -40.05
C SER A 3 -34.46 11.19 -40.86
N LEU A 4 -34.00 10.00 -40.73
CA LEU A 4 -32.81 9.48 -41.43
C LEU A 4 -33.01 9.21 -42.94
N ALA A 5 -34.26 9.05 -43.37
CA ALA A 5 -34.58 8.76 -44.76
C ALA A 5 -34.27 9.91 -45.74
N ARG A 6 -34.08 11.15 -45.27
CA ARG A 6 -33.80 12.36 -46.07
C ARG A 6 -32.33 12.58 -46.41
N PHE A 7 -31.38 11.84 -45.78
CA PHE A 7 -29.95 12.01 -46.06
C PHE A 7 -29.47 11.15 -47.20
N LYS A 8 -28.48 11.66 -47.93
CA LYS A 8 -27.79 10.87 -49.00
C LYS A 8 -27.17 9.61 -48.39
N LEU A 9 -27.08 8.55 -49.16
CA LEU A 9 -26.53 7.28 -48.70
C LEU A 9 -25.12 7.40 -48.06
N SER A 10 -24.26 8.23 -48.66
CA SER A 10 -22.93 8.55 -48.09
C SER A 10 -22.98 9.15 -46.68
N THR A 11 -23.91 10.08 -46.45
CA THR A 11 -24.08 10.71 -45.13
C THR A 11 -24.56 9.70 -44.07
N ARG A 12 -25.42 8.75 -44.43
CA ARG A 12 -25.87 7.67 -43.54
C ARG A 12 -24.71 6.73 -43.17
N MET A 13 -23.88 6.38 -44.16
CA MET A 13 -22.68 5.57 -43.87
C MET A 13 -21.70 6.31 -42.97
N GLN A 14 -21.44 7.59 -43.21
CA GLN A 14 -20.56 8.41 -42.36
C GLN A 14 -21.09 8.50 -40.92
N LEU A 15 -22.41 8.69 -40.73
CA LEU A 15 -23.04 8.71 -39.41
C LEU A 15 -22.90 7.35 -38.68
N LEU A 16 -23.09 6.25 -39.38
CA LEU A 16 -22.91 4.92 -38.80
C LEU A 16 -21.46 4.68 -38.38
N VAL A 17 -20.51 5.02 -39.26
CA VAL A 17 -19.07 4.90 -38.95
C VAL A 17 -18.70 5.83 -37.78
N GLY A 18 -19.19 7.07 -37.78
CA GLY A 18 -18.98 8.00 -36.65
C GLY A 18 -19.55 7.46 -35.32
N LEU A 19 -20.76 6.91 -35.35
CA LEU A 19 -21.39 6.34 -34.17
C LEU A 19 -20.62 5.13 -33.64
N THR A 20 -20.15 4.24 -34.52
CA THR A 20 -19.36 3.08 -34.13
C THR A 20 -18.01 3.48 -33.54
N LEU A 21 -17.34 4.49 -34.10
CA LEU A 21 -16.09 5.03 -33.55
C LEU A 21 -16.27 5.64 -32.17
N VAL A 22 -17.35 6.43 -31.97
CA VAL A 22 -17.69 6.98 -30.67
C VAL A 22 -17.99 5.87 -29.66
N GLY A 23 -18.76 4.85 -30.05
CA GLY A 23 -19.04 3.69 -29.20
C GLY A 23 -17.74 2.95 -28.79
N LEU A 24 -16.84 2.74 -29.73
CA LEU A 24 -15.55 2.09 -29.48
C LEU A 24 -14.69 2.94 -28.52
N LEU A 25 -14.67 4.26 -28.71
CA LEU A 25 -13.94 5.17 -27.83
C LEU A 25 -14.46 5.09 -26.38
N VAL A 26 -15.78 5.10 -26.20
CA VAL A 26 -16.42 5.00 -24.89
C VAL A 26 -16.04 3.66 -24.22
N LEU A 27 -16.08 2.56 -24.98
CA LEU A 27 -15.67 1.24 -24.45
C LEU A 27 -14.20 1.22 -24.03
N CYS A 28 -13.29 1.77 -24.85
CA CYS A 28 -11.88 1.86 -24.53
C CYS A 28 -11.64 2.70 -23.26
N VAL A 29 -12.30 3.84 -23.12
CA VAL A 29 -12.17 4.69 -21.93
C VAL A 29 -12.67 3.95 -20.68
N ASN A 30 -13.83 3.29 -20.74
CA ASN A 30 -14.33 2.48 -19.63
C ASN A 30 -13.36 1.33 -19.27
N ALA A 31 -12.82 0.63 -20.27
CA ALA A 31 -11.86 -0.45 -20.04
C ALA A 31 -10.59 0.06 -19.33
N LEU A 32 -10.09 1.25 -19.69
CA LEU A 32 -8.93 1.86 -19.04
C LEU A 32 -9.22 2.22 -17.57
N PHE A 33 -10.40 2.76 -17.27
CA PHE A 33 -10.79 3.02 -15.88
C PHE A 33 -10.89 1.74 -15.06
N GLN A 34 -11.57 0.72 -15.56
CA GLN A 34 -11.67 -0.57 -14.88
C GLN A 34 -10.29 -1.20 -14.64
N LEU A 35 -9.40 -1.16 -15.64
CA LEU A 35 -8.05 -1.69 -15.51
C LEU A 35 -7.26 -0.96 -14.41
N ARG A 36 -7.36 0.37 -14.37
CA ARG A 36 -6.71 1.19 -13.33
C ARG A 36 -7.20 0.81 -11.93
N ASP A 37 -8.52 0.70 -11.76
CA ASP A 37 -9.12 0.38 -10.47
C ASP A 37 -8.73 -1.03 -10.01
N THR A 38 -8.77 -2.01 -10.92
CA THR A 38 -8.32 -3.38 -10.63
C THR A 38 -6.84 -3.42 -10.22
N MET A 39 -5.97 -2.70 -10.95
CA MET A 39 -4.53 -2.65 -10.62
C MET A 39 -4.27 -1.99 -9.25
N LEU A 40 -5.08 -1.01 -8.85
CA LEU A 40 -4.96 -0.37 -7.54
C LEU A 40 -5.39 -1.33 -6.41
N GLU A 41 -6.51 -2.01 -6.59
CA GLU A 41 -6.98 -3.01 -5.62
C GLU A 41 -6.01 -4.19 -5.49
N ASP A 42 -5.46 -4.69 -6.61
CA ASP A 42 -4.42 -5.73 -6.59
C ASP A 42 -3.17 -5.29 -5.80
N ARG A 43 -2.76 -4.02 -5.95
CA ARG A 43 -1.65 -3.45 -5.17
C ARG A 43 -1.98 -3.41 -3.68
N LYS A 44 -3.17 -2.95 -3.32
CA LYS A 44 -3.63 -2.92 -1.93
C LYS A 44 -3.64 -4.32 -1.32
N GLU A 45 -4.21 -5.28 -2.01
CA GLU A 45 -4.25 -6.66 -1.55
C GLU A 45 -2.85 -7.22 -1.32
N LYS A 46 -1.93 -7.04 -2.27
CA LYS A 46 -0.53 -7.48 -2.13
C LYS A 46 0.15 -6.87 -0.90
N VAL A 47 0.00 -5.56 -0.68
CA VAL A 47 0.59 -4.88 0.48
C VAL A 47 -0.03 -5.36 1.78
N ARG A 48 -1.35 -5.58 1.83
CA ARG A 48 -2.04 -6.17 2.99
C ARG A 48 -1.50 -7.56 3.30
N ASN A 49 -1.47 -8.46 2.33
CA ASN A 49 -0.99 -9.84 2.49
C ASN A 49 0.46 -9.88 3.01
N VAL A 50 1.30 -9.00 2.50
CA VAL A 50 2.68 -8.89 2.99
C VAL A 50 2.70 -8.48 4.46
N VAL A 51 1.92 -7.49 4.90
CA VAL A 51 1.86 -7.07 6.31
C VAL A 51 1.31 -8.19 7.19
N GLU A 52 0.30 -8.94 6.75
CA GLU A 52 -0.24 -10.10 7.47
C GLU A 52 0.83 -11.20 7.68
N VAL A 53 1.67 -11.45 6.69
CA VAL A 53 2.84 -12.33 6.85
C VAL A 53 3.79 -11.81 7.91
N GLY A 54 4.07 -10.51 7.92
CA GLY A 54 4.90 -9.87 8.95
C GLY A 54 4.30 -10.04 10.36
N ILE A 55 2.99 -9.85 10.51
CA ILE A 55 2.28 -10.09 11.77
C ILE A 55 2.38 -11.56 12.17
N GLY A 56 2.26 -12.49 11.22
CA GLY A 56 2.45 -13.93 11.47
C GLY A 56 3.81 -14.26 12.06
N ILE A 57 4.87 -13.62 11.58
CA ILE A 57 6.22 -13.76 12.13
C ILE A 57 6.29 -13.29 13.58
N ILE A 58 5.72 -12.10 13.87
CA ILE A 58 5.70 -11.58 15.26
C ILE A 58 4.90 -12.52 16.16
N THR A 59 3.73 -12.97 15.70
CA THR A 59 2.85 -13.89 16.43
C THR A 59 3.58 -15.21 16.75
N HIS A 60 4.33 -15.74 15.79
CA HIS A 60 5.12 -16.97 16.01
C HIS A 60 6.14 -16.79 17.14
N HIS A 61 6.94 -15.73 17.10
CA HIS A 61 7.94 -15.47 18.12
C HIS A 61 7.31 -15.16 19.49
N HIS A 62 6.21 -14.41 19.51
CA HIS A 62 5.44 -14.17 20.73
C HIS A 62 4.95 -15.49 21.36
N LYS A 63 4.44 -16.41 20.53
CA LYS A 63 4.03 -17.74 21.00
C LYS A 63 5.20 -18.54 21.57
N LEU A 64 6.39 -18.47 20.97
CA LEU A 64 7.58 -19.14 21.51
C LEU A 64 7.95 -18.62 22.91
N ALA A 65 7.77 -17.33 23.16
CA ALA A 65 7.95 -16.75 24.48
C ALA A 65 6.86 -17.21 25.45
N ALA A 66 5.59 -17.17 25.04
CA ALA A 66 4.47 -17.63 25.85
C ALA A 66 4.57 -19.13 26.24
N ASP A 67 5.10 -19.95 25.32
CA ASP A 67 5.37 -21.39 25.56
C ASP A 67 6.65 -21.63 26.41
N GLY A 68 7.35 -20.58 26.84
CA GLY A 68 8.60 -20.67 27.61
C GLY A 68 9.81 -21.21 26.81
N LYS A 69 9.72 -21.23 25.47
CA LYS A 69 10.82 -21.73 24.60
C LYS A 69 11.88 -20.65 24.33
N LEU A 70 11.52 -19.39 24.44
CA LEU A 70 12.39 -18.23 24.35
C LEU A 70 12.09 -17.28 25.50
N SER A 71 13.08 -16.46 25.89
CA SER A 71 12.77 -15.30 26.72
C SER A 71 11.97 -14.28 25.90
N GLU A 72 11.19 -13.43 26.56
CA GLU A 72 10.46 -12.35 25.90
C GLU A 72 11.39 -11.42 25.12
N ALA A 73 12.57 -11.13 25.68
CA ALA A 73 13.58 -10.30 25.05
C ALA A 73 14.14 -10.96 23.78
N ASP A 74 14.47 -12.24 23.83
CA ASP A 74 14.99 -12.99 22.68
C ASP A 74 13.92 -13.13 21.59
N ALA A 75 12.67 -13.38 21.95
CA ALA A 75 11.57 -13.47 21.03
C ALA A 75 11.32 -12.12 20.30
N LYS A 76 11.35 -11.01 21.04
CA LYS A 76 11.25 -9.65 20.45
C LYS A 76 12.43 -9.36 19.54
N GLN A 77 13.63 -9.75 19.92
CA GLN A 77 14.82 -9.55 19.09
C GLN A 77 14.76 -10.39 17.81
N ALA A 78 14.42 -11.68 17.93
CA ALA A 78 14.29 -12.57 16.78
C ALA A 78 13.22 -12.09 15.78
N ALA A 79 12.07 -11.64 16.26
CA ALA A 79 11.02 -11.06 15.41
C ALA A 79 11.52 -9.80 14.67
N ARG A 80 12.21 -8.90 15.38
CA ARG A 80 12.80 -7.70 14.77
C ARG A 80 13.82 -8.03 13.69
N ASP A 81 14.73 -8.96 13.97
CA ASP A 81 15.79 -9.35 13.04
C ASP A 81 15.19 -10.01 11.78
N ALA A 82 14.17 -10.85 11.96
CA ALA A 82 13.44 -11.44 10.84
C ALA A 82 12.80 -10.35 9.96
N LEU A 83 12.02 -9.44 10.54
CA LEU A 83 11.36 -8.36 9.79
C LEU A 83 12.37 -7.40 9.14
N ARG A 84 13.48 -7.09 9.83
CA ARG A 84 14.54 -6.21 9.32
C ARG A 84 15.20 -6.78 8.08
N GLY A 85 15.38 -8.08 8.01
CA GLY A 85 16.02 -8.79 6.88
C GLY A 85 15.11 -8.99 5.68
N LEU A 86 13.79 -8.99 5.87
CA LEU A 86 12.85 -9.28 4.80
C LEU A 86 12.79 -8.16 3.77
N ARG A 87 12.77 -8.58 2.52
CA ARG A 87 12.52 -7.71 1.36
C ARG A 87 11.44 -8.34 0.49
N TYR A 88 10.62 -7.51 -0.12
CA TYR A 88 9.60 -7.93 -1.06
C TYR A 88 9.56 -7.00 -2.28
N ALA A 89 8.84 -7.40 -3.31
CA ALA A 89 8.77 -6.68 -4.59
C ALA A 89 10.17 -6.25 -5.09
N SER A 90 10.36 -4.97 -5.37
CA SER A 90 11.62 -4.42 -5.89
C SER A 90 12.52 -3.84 -4.80
N GLY A 91 12.56 -4.46 -3.61
CA GLY A 91 13.38 -4.01 -2.48
C GLY A 91 12.62 -3.25 -1.39
N ASP A 92 11.29 -3.34 -1.41
CA ASP A 92 10.45 -2.82 -0.34
C ASP A 92 10.69 -3.60 0.96
N TYR A 93 10.36 -3.00 2.10
CA TYR A 93 10.75 -3.45 3.42
C TYR A 93 9.65 -3.24 4.45
N TYR A 94 9.77 -3.95 5.56
CA TYR A 94 8.92 -3.74 6.73
C TYR A 94 9.47 -2.64 7.62
N PHE A 95 8.57 -1.92 8.25
CA PHE A 95 8.85 -1.09 9.40
C PHE A 95 7.74 -1.23 10.43
N GLY A 96 8.08 -1.00 11.70
CA GLY A 96 7.13 -1.02 12.80
C GLY A 96 7.40 0.13 13.74
N VAL A 97 6.31 0.76 14.20
CA VAL A 97 6.33 1.82 15.20
C VAL A 97 5.37 1.44 16.33
N ASP A 98 5.69 1.86 17.54
CA ASP A 98 4.74 1.75 18.64
C ASP A 98 3.69 2.87 18.57
N THR A 99 2.71 2.84 19.44
CA THR A 99 1.62 3.83 19.51
C THR A 99 2.10 5.24 19.88
N ASN A 100 3.33 5.39 20.37
CA ASN A 100 3.97 6.67 20.65
C ASN A 100 4.82 7.18 19.48
N GLY A 101 4.91 6.42 18.38
CA GLY A 101 5.68 6.77 17.18
C GLY A 101 7.16 6.42 17.25
N VAL A 102 7.58 5.55 18.20
CA VAL A 102 8.96 5.07 18.26
C VAL A 102 9.13 3.89 17.33
N TYR A 103 10.10 3.95 16.43
CA TYR A 103 10.44 2.84 15.55
C TYR A 103 11.08 1.70 16.35
N PHE A 104 10.49 0.53 16.32
CA PHE A 104 11.10 -0.69 16.89
C PHE A 104 11.77 -1.57 15.83
N VAL A 105 11.43 -1.42 14.55
CA VAL A 105 12.09 -2.04 13.39
C VAL A 105 11.96 -1.14 12.18
N ASN A 106 13.02 -1.05 11.37
CA ASN A 106 12.98 -0.40 10.07
C ASN A 106 13.98 -1.04 9.10
N GLY A 107 13.51 -1.92 8.23
CA GLY A 107 14.35 -2.59 7.24
C GLY A 107 14.94 -1.65 6.18
N GLY A 108 14.33 -0.49 5.93
CA GLY A 108 14.83 0.48 4.96
C GLY A 108 15.91 1.41 5.51
N ASN A 109 15.87 1.71 6.81
CA ASN A 109 16.85 2.56 7.48
C ASN A 109 16.91 2.23 8.98
N THR A 110 17.84 1.39 9.36
CA THR A 110 18.00 0.93 10.75
C THR A 110 18.40 2.06 11.71
N THR A 111 18.94 3.18 11.23
CA THR A 111 19.29 4.33 12.08
C THR A 111 18.06 5.00 12.68
N MET A 112 16.87 4.76 12.15
CA MET A 112 15.63 5.28 12.71
C MET A 112 15.11 4.46 13.90
N GLU A 113 15.62 3.24 14.10
CA GLU A 113 15.19 2.39 15.21
C GLU A 113 15.55 3.03 16.56
N GLY A 114 14.63 2.99 17.50
CA GLY A 114 14.71 3.67 18.78
C GLY A 114 14.38 5.17 18.75
N GLN A 115 14.19 5.77 17.58
CA GLN A 115 13.83 7.17 17.47
C GLN A 115 12.31 7.36 17.45
N ASN A 116 11.85 8.37 18.21
CA ASN A 116 10.47 8.85 18.10
C ASN A 116 10.33 9.72 16.84
N LYS A 117 9.43 9.34 15.96
CA LYS A 117 9.13 10.03 14.71
C LYS A 117 7.63 10.33 14.54
N LEU A 118 6.91 10.45 15.65
CA LEU A 118 5.47 10.70 15.64
C LEU A 118 5.07 11.89 14.77
N ASP A 119 5.90 12.95 14.78
CA ASP A 119 5.65 14.18 14.01
C ASP A 119 6.32 14.22 12.64
N LEU A 120 6.85 13.05 12.17
CA LEU A 120 7.42 12.95 10.85
C LEU A 120 6.35 13.24 9.78
N LYS A 121 6.66 14.19 8.93
CA LYS A 121 5.83 14.55 7.78
C LYS A 121 6.45 14.05 6.50
N ASP A 122 5.60 13.74 5.54
CA ASP A 122 6.02 13.49 4.17
C ASP A 122 6.39 14.80 3.46
N THR A 123 6.84 14.72 2.21
CA THR A 123 7.23 15.91 1.41
C THR A 123 6.07 16.89 1.15
N ASN A 124 4.82 16.46 1.30
CA ASN A 124 3.63 17.27 1.14
C ASN A 124 3.08 17.81 2.48
N GLY A 125 3.80 17.56 3.60
CA GLY A 125 3.42 18.01 4.93
C GLY A 125 2.41 17.09 5.64
N LYS A 126 2.10 15.91 5.09
CA LYS A 126 1.18 14.94 5.68
C LYS A 126 1.81 14.28 6.92
N PRO A 127 1.11 14.19 8.06
CA PRO A 127 1.62 13.59 9.30
C PRO A 127 1.67 12.06 9.20
N LEU A 128 2.69 11.54 8.51
CA LEU A 128 2.82 10.15 8.09
C LEU A 128 2.63 9.13 9.21
N ILE A 129 3.37 9.28 10.31
CA ILE A 129 3.35 8.28 11.39
C ILE A 129 2.04 8.33 12.17
N ARG A 130 1.49 9.52 12.39
CA ARG A 130 0.17 9.66 13.02
C ARG A 130 -0.93 8.99 12.20
N ASP A 131 -0.91 9.19 10.88
CA ASP A 131 -1.90 8.59 9.97
C ASP A 131 -1.79 7.07 9.95
N LEU A 132 -0.57 6.51 9.95
CA LEU A 132 -0.34 5.07 10.02
C LEU A 132 -0.84 4.48 11.35
N ILE A 133 -0.54 5.13 12.48
CA ILE A 133 -1.02 4.69 13.79
C ILE A 133 -2.55 4.75 13.84
N ALA A 134 -3.16 5.84 13.38
CA ALA A 134 -4.61 5.99 13.34
C ALA A 134 -5.28 4.91 12.46
N ALA A 135 -4.72 4.62 11.29
CA ALA A 135 -5.21 3.56 10.42
C ALA A 135 -5.11 2.17 11.08
N ALA A 136 -4.01 1.90 11.76
CA ALA A 136 -3.82 0.64 12.49
C ALA A 136 -4.83 0.50 13.64
N GLN A 137 -5.04 1.56 14.43
CA GLN A 137 -5.99 1.59 15.55
C GLN A 137 -7.46 1.48 15.09
N ALA A 138 -7.77 1.88 13.86
CA ALA A 138 -9.10 1.70 13.25
C ALA A 138 -9.37 0.26 12.76
N GLY A 139 -8.48 -0.69 13.05
CA GLY A 139 -8.63 -2.09 12.63
C GLY A 139 -7.83 -2.44 11.37
N GLY A 140 -6.92 -1.58 10.97
CA GLY A 140 -6.08 -1.70 9.78
C GLY A 140 -6.54 -0.80 8.64
N GLY A 141 -5.57 -0.28 7.87
CA GLY A 141 -5.89 0.63 6.78
C GLY A 141 -4.70 0.98 5.91
N PHE A 142 -5.03 1.54 4.74
CA PHE A 142 -4.04 2.01 3.78
C PHE A 142 -3.74 3.49 3.99
N VAL A 143 -2.44 3.82 3.89
CA VAL A 143 -1.97 5.20 3.94
C VAL A 143 -1.09 5.46 2.73
N GLU A 144 -1.47 6.46 1.93
CA GLU A 144 -0.68 6.97 0.81
C GLU A 144 0.12 8.19 1.25
N TYR A 145 1.39 8.25 0.86
CA TYR A 145 2.31 9.32 1.22
C TYR A 145 3.48 9.40 0.25
N TRP A 146 4.24 10.48 0.30
CA TRP A 146 5.43 10.68 -0.51
C TRP A 146 6.68 10.56 0.34
N PHE A 147 7.50 9.55 0.05
CA PHE A 147 8.71 9.29 0.83
C PHE A 147 9.79 8.63 -0.03
N PRO A 148 11.09 8.90 0.23
CA PRO A 148 12.16 8.24 -0.51
C PRO A 148 12.15 6.73 -0.33
N ARG A 149 12.58 5.99 -1.35
CA ARG A 149 12.90 4.56 -1.21
C ARG A 149 14.18 4.38 -0.40
N ALA A 150 14.39 3.17 0.12
CA ALA A 150 15.63 2.84 0.82
C ALA A 150 16.85 3.17 -0.05
N GLY A 151 17.77 3.97 0.51
CA GLY A 151 18.99 4.41 -0.20
C GLY A 151 18.80 5.51 -1.24
N GLN A 152 17.59 6.03 -1.43
CA GLN A 152 17.27 7.12 -2.35
C GLN A 152 16.97 8.42 -1.61
N GLN A 153 17.12 9.56 -2.30
CA GLN A 153 16.79 10.88 -1.74
C GLN A 153 15.52 11.50 -2.35
N ILE A 154 15.10 11.01 -3.50
CA ILE A 154 13.92 11.53 -4.20
C ILE A 154 12.68 10.85 -3.64
N ALA A 155 11.71 11.65 -3.19
CA ALA A 155 10.43 11.15 -2.70
C ALA A 155 9.58 10.64 -3.87
N GLU A 156 8.98 9.46 -3.67
CA GLU A 156 8.04 8.83 -4.60
C GLU A 156 6.71 8.53 -3.88
N PRO A 157 5.61 8.38 -4.60
CA PRO A 157 4.35 7.98 -4.01
C PRO A 157 4.45 6.55 -3.49
N LYS A 158 4.12 6.37 -2.22
CA LYS A 158 4.10 5.08 -1.52
C LYS A 158 2.71 4.77 -0.99
N LEU A 159 2.40 3.49 -0.98
CA LEU A 159 1.23 2.93 -0.33
C LEU A 159 1.70 1.96 0.74
N SER A 160 1.29 2.18 1.98
CA SER A 160 1.50 1.23 3.08
C SER A 160 0.17 0.78 3.65
N TYR A 161 0.12 -0.46 4.10
CA TYR A 161 -0.94 -0.97 4.96
C TYR A 161 -0.43 -0.98 6.40
N ALA A 162 -1.20 -0.43 7.31
CA ALA A 162 -0.91 -0.42 8.72
C ALA A 162 -1.90 -1.31 9.47
N ALA A 163 -1.38 -2.16 10.35
CA ALA A 163 -2.19 -2.98 11.24
C ALA A 163 -1.52 -3.09 12.60
N LEU A 164 -2.32 -3.22 13.65
CA LEU A 164 -1.82 -3.45 14.99
C LEU A 164 -1.40 -4.91 15.17
N PHE A 165 -0.33 -5.09 15.91
CA PHE A 165 -0.01 -6.35 16.58
C PHE A 165 -0.13 -6.13 18.08
N GLY A 166 -0.93 -6.94 18.70
CA GLY A 166 -1.11 -6.92 20.13
C GLY A 166 -2.47 -7.51 20.52
N PRO A 167 -2.60 -7.95 21.77
CA PRO A 167 -3.88 -8.33 22.33
C PRO A 167 -4.81 -7.13 22.42
#